data_15ebce65e1ecafdd892bf5fe35f35210
#
_entry.id   15ebce65e1ecafdd892bf5fe35f35210
#
_cell.length_a   1.000
_cell.length_b   1.000
_cell.length_c   1.000
_cell.angle_alpha   90.00
_cell.angle_beta   90.00
_cell.angle_gamma   90.00
#
_symmetry.space_group_name_H-M   'P 1'
#
loop_
_entity.id
_entity.type
_entity.pdbx_description
1 polymer ?
#
loop_
_entity_poly.entity_id
_entity_poly.type
_entity_poly.pdbx_seq_one_letter_code
_entity_poly.pdbx_strand_id
1 'polypeptide(L)'
;MRSIRTRTTSRASRTSGAAKAAAAALTAGALALTLTACGGGDGKDKSGKDTSGGGESSSASVKLPKLDGQTLEVAAVWTGPEQDNFTKVLKEFEKRTGAKVNFVPTGNNTATFLSTKIEGGKPPDVAFLPQVGVLHQFADKGWIKPLGSDAQAQVDKNFSAGWKNLGAYKGKQYGVYVKAANKSLVWYNTAAFEAAGISKTPKTWDDFLSTAQTLSDAGSPAVSIGGADGWTLTDWFENIYLSQAGPEKYDQLATHKIKWTDPSVKEALTTLAQLWGKDDLIAGGRKGALGTEFPKSVTQTFSGDTPAAMVYEGDFVTANINADTKAKVGTDAKVFPFPAVGDKAPVVSGGDVAVALKGGEGAQALVTFLSSTDAAEIWAAQGGYISPNKEMDTAKYKDAVTRDIAKALLAAGDDFRFDMSDQAPAAFGGTQGVGEWKGLQDFLKNPKDVAGTQRQLEADAAKAYKNG
;
A
#
# COMPACT_ATOMS: atom_id res chain seq x y z
N MET A 1 -5.88 41.18 -46.13
CA MET A 1 -5.02 42.37 -46.27
C MET A 1 -4.06 42.41 -45.10
N ARG A 2 -2.74 42.34 -45.43
CA ARG A 2 -1.51 42.79 -44.72
C ARG A 2 -1.39 42.37 -43.22
N SER A 3 -0.61 41.33 -42.84
CA SER A 3 0.87 41.28 -42.80
C SER A 3 1.52 42.43 -42.03
N ILE A 4 2.14 42.15 -40.87
CA ILE A 4 3.47 42.65 -40.48
C ILE A 4 4.13 41.64 -39.50
N ARG A 5 5.30 41.12 -39.95
CA ARG A 5 6.30 40.45 -39.18
C ARG A 5 7.18 41.48 -38.50
N THR A 6 7.67 41.19 -37.29
CA THR A 6 8.98 41.70 -36.91
C THR A 6 9.72 40.64 -36.05
N ARG A 7 10.81 40.19 -36.63
CA ARG A 7 11.93 39.49 -35.94
C ARG A 7 12.76 40.56 -35.23
N THR A 8 13.30 40.22 -34.06
CA THR A 8 14.61 40.74 -33.67
C THR A 8 15.37 39.68 -32.90
N THR A 9 16.55 39.46 -33.35
CA THR A 9 17.61 38.56 -32.94
C THR A 9 18.57 39.25 -31.96
N SER A 10 19.38 38.41 -31.30
CA SER A 10 20.72 38.63 -30.73
C SER A 10 20.74 38.95 -29.22
N ARG A 11 21.66 38.49 -28.39
CA ARG A 11 23.05 38.09 -28.63
C ARG A 11 23.62 37.46 -27.37
N ALA A 12 24.42 36.47 -27.54
CA ALA A 12 25.24 35.82 -26.52
C ALA A 12 26.29 36.77 -25.89
N SER A 13 26.63 36.54 -24.63
CA SER A 13 27.99 36.84 -24.18
C SER A 13 28.43 35.79 -23.14
N ARG A 14 29.49 35.09 -23.52
CA ARG A 14 30.33 34.27 -22.65
C ARG A 14 31.22 35.22 -21.82
N THR A 15 31.44 34.88 -20.57
CA THR A 15 32.73 35.15 -19.92
C THR A 15 33.11 34.01 -18.99
N SER A 16 34.26 33.48 -19.29
CA SER A 16 35.06 32.52 -18.59
C SER A 16 35.74 33.16 -17.36
N GLY A 17 35.92 32.37 -16.29
CA GLY A 17 36.78 32.74 -15.18
C GLY A 17 37.20 31.50 -14.40
N ALA A 18 38.37 30.97 -14.73
CA ALA A 18 39.06 29.92 -13.99
C ALA A 18 39.96 30.52 -12.92
N ALA A 19 40.13 29.83 -11.83
CA ALA A 19 41.35 29.73 -10.98
C ALA A 19 40.92 29.32 -9.54
N LYS A 20 41.56 28.51 -8.78
CA LYS A 20 42.80 27.75 -8.70
C LYS A 20 42.74 26.95 -7.40
N ALA A 21 43.37 25.83 -7.42
CA ALA A 21 43.59 24.90 -6.32
C ALA A 21 44.37 25.47 -5.14
N ALA A 22 44.14 24.89 -3.95
CA ALA A 22 45.20 24.74 -2.95
C ALA A 22 44.99 23.44 -2.16
N ALA A 23 45.95 22.56 -2.30
CA ALA A 23 46.13 21.35 -1.53
C ALA A 23 46.89 21.69 -0.22
N ALA A 24 46.53 20.99 0.85
CA ALA A 24 47.44 20.79 1.99
C ALA A 24 47.25 19.39 2.56
N ALA A 25 48.24 18.56 2.35
CA ALA A 25 48.48 17.29 3.03
C ALA A 25 49.29 17.53 4.32
N LEU A 26 49.19 16.60 5.27
CA LEU A 26 50.15 16.21 6.32
C LEU A 26 49.34 15.59 7.50
N THR A 27 49.62 14.51 8.13
CA THR A 27 50.64 13.47 8.20
C THR A 27 50.17 12.37 9.17
N ALA A 28 50.62 11.23 8.94
CA ALA A 28 50.63 9.95 9.62
C ALA A 28 50.80 9.95 11.16
N GLY A 29 50.26 8.86 11.78
CA GLY A 29 50.58 8.44 13.11
C GLY A 29 50.12 7.00 13.33
N ALA A 30 50.98 6.05 12.95
CA ALA A 30 50.86 4.65 13.28
C ALA A 30 51.36 4.37 14.70
N LEU A 31 50.64 3.55 15.48
CA LEU A 31 51.25 2.81 16.60
C LEU A 31 50.64 1.42 16.65
N ALA A 32 51.45 0.44 16.26
CA ALA A 32 51.29 -0.96 16.51
C ALA A 32 51.81 -1.31 17.91
N LEU A 33 51.11 -2.16 18.64
CA LEU A 33 51.68 -2.91 19.75
C LEU A 33 51.12 -4.33 19.72
N THR A 34 52.00 -5.20 19.29
CA THR A 34 51.95 -6.66 19.48
C THR A 34 52.38 -7.02 20.90
N LEU A 35 51.71 -7.96 21.52
CA LEU A 35 52.35 -8.82 22.57
C LEU A 35 51.69 -10.19 22.59
N THR A 36 52.47 -11.14 22.19
CA THR A 36 52.38 -12.56 22.41
C THR A 36 52.71 -12.94 23.86
N ALA A 37 52.03 -13.90 24.43
CA ALA A 37 52.68 -14.86 25.37
C ALA A 37 51.83 -16.11 25.55
N CYS A 38 52.46 -17.24 25.32
CA CYS A 38 52.09 -18.60 25.70
C CYS A 38 52.28 -18.84 27.22
N GLY A 39 51.51 -19.78 27.75
CA GLY A 39 51.81 -20.38 29.05
C GLY A 39 50.70 -21.33 29.51
N GLY A 40 50.97 -22.64 29.47
CA GLY A 40 50.06 -23.71 29.88
C GLY A 40 50.04 -23.94 31.38
N GLY A 41 49.08 -24.75 31.85
CA GLY A 41 49.01 -25.27 33.20
C GLY A 41 47.66 -25.89 33.55
N ASP A 42 47.66 -27.17 33.76
CA ASP A 42 46.59 -28.06 34.27
C ASP A 42 45.92 -27.57 35.55
N GLY A 43 44.61 -27.89 35.71
CA GLY A 43 43.97 -27.86 37.03
C GLY A 43 42.43 -28.00 36.93
N LYS A 44 41.95 -29.18 37.26
CA LYS A 44 40.54 -29.55 37.48
C LYS A 44 39.91 -28.70 38.59
N ASP A 45 38.65 -28.23 38.44
CA ASP A 45 37.46 -28.73 39.13
C ASP A 45 36.25 -27.81 38.95
N LYS A 46 35.17 -28.45 38.61
CA LYS A 46 33.72 -28.31 38.83
C LYS A 46 33.02 -26.99 39.18
N SER A 47 31.92 -26.83 38.44
CA SER A 47 30.59 -26.37 38.90
C SER A 47 30.30 -24.89 38.84
N GLY A 48 29.34 -24.54 38.00
CA GLY A 48 28.64 -23.25 38.01
C GLY A 48 27.94 -22.94 36.67
N LYS A 49 26.73 -23.41 36.59
CA LYS A 49 25.76 -23.19 35.53
C LYS A 49 25.38 -21.71 35.50
N ASP A 50 25.57 -21.01 34.41
CA ASP A 50 24.69 -19.96 33.95
C ASP A 50 24.97 -19.72 32.46
N THR A 51 24.13 -20.32 31.62
CA THR A 51 24.03 -20.09 30.20
C THR A 51 22.93 -19.05 29.96
N SER A 52 23.29 -17.79 29.89
CA SER A 52 22.49 -16.80 29.16
C SER A 52 22.98 -16.78 27.71
N GLY A 53 22.61 -17.80 26.97
CA GLY A 53 22.74 -17.81 25.53
C GLY A 53 21.62 -16.94 24.93
N GLY A 54 21.93 -15.69 24.59
CA GLY A 54 21.15 -14.92 23.64
C GLY A 54 21.25 -15.65 22.30
N GLY A 55 20.25 -16.47 21.99
CA GLY A 55 20.12 -17.08 20.69
C GLY A 55 19.72 -15.98 19.72
N GLU A 56 20.67 -15.44 18.96
CA GLU A 56 20.36 -14.83 17.66
C GLU A 56 19.76 -15.95 16.82
N SER A 57 18.42 -15.94 16.70
CA SER A 57 17.70 -16.75 15.73
C SER A 57 17.98 -16.14 14.36
N SER A 58 19.12 -16.44 13.77
CA SER A 58 19.33 -16.20 12.34
C SER A 58 18.39 -17.14 11.60
N SER A 59 17.23 -16.61 11.15
CA SER A 59 16.39 -17.33 10.22
C SER A 59 17.24 -17.70 9.02
N ALA A 60 17.39 -19.01 8.74
CA ALA A 60 18.19 -19.44 7.61
C ALA A 60 17.61 -18.83 6.33
N SER A 61 18.46 -18.13 5.59
CA SER A 61 18.09 -17.49 4.31
C SER A 61 17.45 -18.53 3.38
N VAL A 62 16.38 -18.13 2.69
CA VAL A 62 15.69 -19.01 1.75
C VAL A 62 16.63 -19.47 0.63
N LYS A 63 16.65 -20.78 0.34
CA LYS A 63 17.43 -21.35 -0.76
C LYS A 63 16.73 -21.06 -2.09
N LEU A 64 17.51 -20.58 -3.07
CA LEU A 64 17.04 -20.26 -4.41
C LEU A 64 17.91 -20.98 -5.46
N PRO A 65 17.32 -21.38 -6.59
CA PRO A 65 18.09 -21.97 -7.71
C PRO A 65 18.97 -20.92 -8.38
N LYS A 66 19.95 -21.36 -9.15
CA LYS A 66 20.68 -20.52 -10.10
C LYS A 66 19.87 -20.39 -11.38
N LEU A 67 19.67 -19.16 -11.83
CA LEU A 67 18.82 -18.80 -12.97
C LEU A 67 19.60 -17.94 -13.99
N ASP A 68 20.91 -18.18 -14.10
CA ASP A 68 21.78 -17.41 -14.96
C ASP A 68 21.26 -17.38 -16.39
N GLY A 69 21.19 -16.20 -17.00
CA GLY A 69 20.68 -15.98 -18.36
C GLY A 69 19.15 -15.94 -18.49
N GLN A 70 18.38 -16.24 -17.43
CA GLN A 70 16.93 -16.07 -17.47
C GLN A 70 16.54 -14.61 -17.27
N THR A 71 15.49 -14.19 -17.98
CA THR A 71 14.85 -12.87 -17.79
C THR A 71 13.39 -13.10 -17.43
N LEU A 72 12.95 -12.54 -16.30
CA LEU A 72 11.59 -12.60 -15.82
C LEU A 72 10.91 -11.25 -16.01
N GLU A 73 9.62 -11.24 -16.36
CA GLU A 73 8.76 -10.06 -16.33
C GLU A 73 7.86 -10.11 -15.09
N VAL A 74 7.84 -9.02 -14.32
CA VAL A 74 7.01 -8.86 -13.13
C VAL A 74 6.09 -7.67 -13.33
N ALA A 75 4.79 -7.85 -13.12
CA ALA A 75 3.79 -6.80 -13.25
C ALA A 75 3.08 -6.50 -11.93
N ALA A 76 2.93 -5.22 -11.59
CA ALA A 76 2.21 -4.77 -10.39
C ALA A 76 1.61 -3.37 -10.59
N VAL A 77 0.66 -3.01 -9.72
CA VAL A 77 -0.02 -1.72 -9.73
C VAL A 77 0.94 -0.55 -9.44
N TRP A 78 2.02 -0.80 -8.70
CA TRP A 78 2.88 0.23 -8.11
C TRP A 78 3.62 1.06 -9.15
N THR A 79 3.67 2.36 -8.91
CA THR A 79 4.42 3.35 -9.67
C THR A 79 5.23 4.24 -8.72
N GLY A 80 6.17 5.01 -9.25
CA GLY A 80 6.94 5.97 -8.46
C GLY A 80 7.62 5.35 -7.24
N PRO A 81 7.48 5.93 -6.04
CA PRO A 81 8.20 5.49 -4.83
C PRO A 81 7.95 4.04 -4.42
N GLU A 82 6.75 3.53 -4.59
CA GLU A 82 6.44 2.13 -4.28
C GLU A 82 7.16 1.18 -5.23
N GLN A 83 7.16 1.49 -6.53
CA GLN A 83 7.92 0.75 -7.54
C GLN A 83 9.42 0.76 -7.21
N ASP A 84 9.97 1.93 -6.87
CA ASP A 84 11.41 2.08 -6.56
C ASP A 84 11.80 1.25 -5.34
N ASN A 85 10.96 1.24 -4.31
CA ASN A 85 11.17 0.44 -3.11
C ASN A 85 11.11 -1.07 -3.41
N PHE A 86 10.12 -1.51 -4.18
CA PHE A 86 10.00 -2.92 -4.57
C PHE A 86 11.13 -3.36 -5.52
N THR A 87 11.62 -2.48 -6.39
CA THR A 87 12.75 -2.78 -7.28
C THR A 87 14.00 -3.19 -6.49
N LYS A 88 14.20 -2.70 -5.27
CA LYS A 88 15.32 -3.13 -4.40
C LYS A 88 15.17 -4.58 -3.94
N VAL A 89 13.93 -5.03 -3.71
CA VAL A 89 13.64 -6.44 -3.42
C VAL A 89 14.00 -7.32 -4.62
N LEU A 90 13.60 -6.90 -5.83
CA LEU A 90 13.93 -7.62 -7.06
C LEU A 90 15.43 -7.67 -7.32
N LYS A 91 16.17 -6.61 -7.01
CA LYS A 91 17.64 -6.59 -7.14
C LYS A 91 18.34 -7.61 -6.23
N GLU A 92 17.84 -7.85 -5.04
CA GLU A 92 18.39 -8.91 -4.18
C GLU A 92 18.08 -10.30 -4.76
N PHE A 93 16.91 -10.52 -5.32
CA PHE A 93 16.60 -11.77 -6.04
C PHE A 93 17.55 -11.99 -7.21
N GLU A 94 17.75 -10.97 -8.06
CA GLU A 94 18.70 -11.01 -9.18
C GLU A 94 20.13 -11.39 -8.71
N LYS A 95 20.60 -10.75 -7.65
CA LYS A 95 21.92 -11.01 -7.05
C LYS A 95 22.06 -12.45 -6.57
N ARG A 96 21.03 -13.03 -5.95
CA ARG A 96 21.07 -14.39 -5.43
C ARG A 96 20.99 -15.47 -6.49
N THR A 97 20.25 -15.20 -7.57
CA THR A 97 19.90 -16.21 -8.60
C THR A 97 20.69 -16.07 -9.88
N GLY A 98 21.19 -14.87 -10.22
CA GLY A 98 21.76 -14.56 -11.53
C GLY A 98 20.73 -14.23 -12.61
N ALA A 99 19.43 -14.29 -12.32
CA ALA A 99 18.37 -13.85 -13.23
C ALA A 99 18.37 -12.33 -13.43
N LYS A 100 17.68 -11.87 -14.48
CA LYS A 100 17.28 -10.49 -14.68
C LYS A 100 15.77 -10.37 -14.46
N VAL A 101 15.31 -9.27 -13.84
CA VAL A 101 13.88 -9.04 -13.62
C VAL A 101 13.48 -7.67 -14.20
N ASN A 102 12.55 -7.70 -15.15
CA ASN A 102 11.94 -6.50 -15.72
C ASN A 102 10.63 -6.22 -15.01
N PHE A 103 10.54 -5.09 -14.34
CA PHE A 103 9.30 -4.63 -13.70
C PHE A 103 8.45 -3.82 -14.69
N VAL A 104 7.15 -4.11 -14.73
CA VAL A 104 6.16 -3.42 -15.58
C VAL A 104 5.04 -2.89 -14.72
N PRO A 105 4.93 -1.57 -14.54
CA PRO A 105 3.82 -0.99 -13.80
C PRO A 105 2.52 -1.10 -14.62
N THR A 106 1.44 -1.54 -13.98
CA THR A 106 0.11 -1.67 -14.60
C THR A 106 -0.77 -0.45 -14.32
N GLY A 107 -0.45 0.33 -13.28
CA GLY A 107 -1.36 1.33 -12.73
C GLY A 107 -2.68 0.67 -12.30
N ASN A 108 -3.74 1.47 -12.19
CA ASN A 108 -5.06 1.03 -11.69
C ASN A 108 -5.82 0.05 -12.62
N ASN A 109 -5.23 -0.35 -13.74
CA ASN A 109 -5.86 -1.24 -14.73
C ASN A 109 -5.27 -2.67 -14.71
N THR A 110 -4.80 -3.15 -13.58
CA THR A 110 -4.07 -4.43 -13.45
C THR A 110 -4.81 -5.60 -14.09
N ALA A 111 -6.09 -5.81 -13.77
CA ALA A 111 -6.88 -6.93 -14.30
C ALA A 111 -6.99 -6.88 -15.84
N THR A 112 -7.29 -5.70 -16.40
CA THR A 112 -7.40 -5.51 -17.86
C THR A 112 -6.05 -5.66 -18.55
N PHE A 113 -4.99 -5.08 -18.00
CA PHE A 113 -3.63 -5.18 -18.51
C PHE A 113 -3.19 -6.65 -18.59
N LEU A 114 -3.34 -7.40 -17.51
CA LEU A 114 -2.95 -8.80 -17.44
C LEU A 114 -3.78 -9.67 -18.39
N SER A 115 -5.11 -9.48 -18.43
CA SER A 115 -5.99 -10.21 -19.35
C SER A 115 -5.53 -10.03 -20.80
N THR A 116 -5.25 -8.78 -21.21
CA THR A 116 -4.77 -8.47 -22.56
C THR A 116 -3.44 -9.14 -22.87
N LYS A 117 -2.48 -9.12 -21.92
CA LYS A 117 -1.18 -9.77 -22.07
C LYS A 117 -1.30 -11.30 -22.19
N ILE A 118 -2.17 -11.90 -21.37
CA ILE A 118 -2.41 -13.36 -21.35
C ILE A 118 -3.06 -13.80 -22.65
N GLU A 119 -4.14 -13.14 -23.07
CA GLU A 119 -4.86 -13.44 -24.32
C GLU A 119 -3.99 -13.20 -25.56
N GLY A 120 -3.09 -12.23 -25.49
CA GLY A 120 -2.06 -12.00 -26.52
C GLY A 120 -0.89 -12.99 -26.50
N GLY A 121 -0.91 -14.03 -25.65
CA GLY A 121 0.11 -15.08 -25.56
C GLY A 121 1.44 -14.60 -24.95
N LYS A 122 1.47 -13.45 -24.30
CA LYS A 122 2.68 -12.85 -23.70
C LYS A 122 2.45 -12.47 -22.23
N PRO A 123 2.03 -13.42 -21.37
CA PRO A 123 1.86 -13.12 -19.96
C PRO A 123 3.20 -12.78 -19.29
N PRO A 124 3.23 -11.92 -18.25
CA PRO A 124 4.37 -11.80 -17.36
C PRO A 124 4.65 -13.14 -16.65
N ASP A 125 5.80 -13.28 -16.03
CA ASP A 125 6.14 -14.48 -15.25
C ASP A 125 5.43 -14.48 -13.90
N VAL A 126 5.44 -13.34 -13.22
CA VAL A 126 4.79 -13.11 -11.93
C VAL A 126 3.99 -11.80 -12.00
N ALA A 127 2.83 -11.77 -11.38
CA ALA A 127 2.08 -10.53 -11.18
C ALA A 127 1.63 -10.38 -9.73
N PHE A 128 1.35 -9.14 -9.37
CA PHE A 128 0.72 -8.79 -8.11
C PHE A 128 -0.70 -8.32 -8.37
N LEU A 129 -1.62 -8.94 -7.68
CA LEU A 129 -3.05 -8.63 -7.77
C LEU A 129 -3.48 -8.00 -6.46
N PRO A 130 -4.05 -6.78 -6.44
CA PRO A 130 -4.67 -6.26 -5.23
C PRO A 130 -5.98 -7.00 -4.91
N GLN A 131 -6.70 -7.51 -5.92
CA GLN A 131 -8.04 -8.06 -5.76
C GLN A 131 -8.06 -9.58 -5.65
N VAL A 132 -8.67 -10.10 -4.58
CA VAL A 132 -9.02 -11.54 -4.40
C VAL A 132 -9.94 -12.02 -5.53
N GLY A 133 -10.92 -11.21 -5.91
CA GLY A 133 -11.85 -11.55 -7.00
C GLY A 133 -11.15 -11.77 -8.34
N VAL A 134 -10.10 -11.01 -8.63
CA VAL A 134 -9.26 -11.21 -9.84
C VAL A 134 -8.46 -12.50 -9.75
N LEU A 135 -7.91 -12.82 -8.57
CA LEU A 135 -7.20 -14.10 -8.34
C LEU A 135 -8.13 -15.28 -8.63
N HIS A 136 -9.36 -15.27 -8.09
CA HIS A 136 -10.35 -16.32 -8.32
C HIS A 136 -10.67 -16.46 -9.81
N GLN A 137 -10.95 -15.35 -10.51
CA GLN A 137 -11.24 -15.33 -11.93
C GLN A 137 -10.06 -15.89 -12.76
N PHE A 138 -8.83 -15.53 -12.43
CA PHE A 138 -7.65 -16.01 -13.15
C PHE A 138 -7.36 -17.49 -12.88
N ALA A 139 -7.63 -17.96 -11.66
CA ALA A 139 -7.54 -19.38 -11.32
C ALA A 139 -8.56 -20.21 -12.09
N ASP A 140 -9.82 -19.77 -12.20
CA ASP A 140 -10.86 -20.44 -12.97
C ASP A 140 -10.56 -20.52 -14.46
N LYS A 141 -9.96 -19.46 -15.02
CA LYS A 141 -9.49 -19.43 -16.40
C LYS A 141 -8.19 -20.23 -16.63
N GLY A 142 -7.55 -20.75 -15.57
CA GLY A 142 -6.25 -21.45 -15.66
C GLY A 142 -5.07 -20.56 -16.02
N TRP A 143 -5.22 -19.25 -15.84
CA TRP A 143 -4.22 -18.25 -16.21
C TRP A 143 -3.09 -18.12 -15.18
N ILE A 144 -3.36 -18.49 -13.93
CA ILE A 144 -2.35 -18.56 -12.86
C ILE A 144 -2.11 -20.00 -12.44
N LYS A 145 -0.92 -20.26 -11.93
CA LYS A 145 -0.47 -21.60 -11.54
C LYS A 145 -0.50 -21.76 -10.03
N PRO A 146 -0.87 -22.94 -9.51
CA PRO A 146 -0.68 -23.25 -8.10
C PRO A 146 0.77 -23.04 -7.68
N LEU A 147 0.98 -22.69 -6.41
CA LEU A 147 2.32 -22.55 -5.84
C LEU A 147 3.06 -23.89 -5.88
N GLY A 148 4.36 -23.82 -6.17
CA GLY A 148 5.26 -24.95 -6.01
C GLY A 148 5.51 -25.29 -4.54
N SER A 149 6.09 -26.46 -4.28
CA SER A 149 6.34 -26.99 -2.92
C SER A 149 7.12 -26.02 -2.03
N ASP A 150 8.14 -25.36 -2.59
CA ASP A 150 9.02 -24.47 -1.83
C ASP A 150 8.30 -23.19 -1.41
N ALA A 151 7.51 -22.59 -2.32
CA ALA A 151 6.66 -21.45 -2.00
C ALA A 151 5.58 -21.82 -0.99
N GLN A 152 4.94 -23.00 -1.14
CA GLN A 152 3.96 -23.49 -0.19
C GLN A 152 4.57 -23.67 1.21
N ALA A 153 5.77 -24.22 1.31
CA ALA A 153 6.47 -24.37 2.59
C ALA A 153 6.75 -23.03 3.27
N GLN A 154 7.11 -21.98 2.49
CA GLN A 154 7.26 -20.62 3.04
C GLN A 154 5.92 -20.07 3.51
N VAL A 155 4.85 -20.26 2.75
CA VAL A 155 3.51 -19.80 3.11
C VAL A 155 3.04 -20.47 4.40
N ASP A 156 3.20 -21.78 4.52
CA ASP A 156 2.78 -22.53 5.72
C ASP A 156 3.55 -22.12 6.99
N LYS A 157 4.81 -21.81 6.84
CA LYS A 157 5.67 -21.35 7.94
C LYS A 157 5.35 -19.90 8.34
N ASN A 158 5.27 -19.01 7.36
CA ASN A 158 5.42 -17.57 7.59
C ASN A 158 4.08 -16.82 7.72
N PHE A 159 2.95 -17.40 7.27
CA PHE A 159 1.68 -16.68 7.20
C PHE A 159 0.60 -17.29 8.10
N SER A 160 -0.30 -16.45 8.62
CA SER A 160 -1.47 -16.91 9.37
C SER A 160 -2.51 -17.57 8.47
N ALA A 161 -3.47 -18.29 9.05
CA ALA A 161 -4.54 -18.93 8.29
C ALA A 161 -5.36 -17.93 7.46
N GLY A 162 -5.66 -16.74 8.00
CA GLY A 162 -6.38 -15.69 7.29
C GLY A 162 -5.71 -15.30 5.99
N TRP A 163 -4.42 -14.95 6.06
CA TRP A 163 -3.64 -14.56 4.88
C TRP A 163 -3.46 -15.70 3.87
N LYS A 164 -3.31 -16.93 4.34
CA LYS A 164 -3.25 -18.11 3.46
C LYS A 164 -4.56 -18.29 2.70
N ASN A 165 -5.68 -18.19 3.40
CA ASN A 165 -7.00 -18.38 2.80
C ASN A 165 -7.31 -17.36 1.69
N LEU A 166 -6.85 -16.10 1.83
CA LEU A 166 -7.01 -15.07 0.79
C LEU A 166 -6.29 -15.43 -0.53
N GLY A 167 -5.17 -16.15 -0.46
CA GLY A 167 -4.42 -16.61 -1.65
C GLY A 167 -4.83 -17.99 -2.16
N ALA A 168 -5.82 -18.64 -1.50
CA ALA A 168 -6.30 -19.97 -1.83
C ALA A 168 -7.62 -19.91 -2.62
N TYR A 169 -7.80 -20.85 -3.54
CA TYR A 169 -9.04 -21.01 -4.29
C TYR A 169 -9.29 -22.46 -4.63
N LYS A 170 -10.52 -22.96 -4.39
CA LYS A 170 -10.95 -24.35 -4.67
C LYS A 170 -9.95 -25.40 -4.14
N GLY A 171 -9.47 -25.19 -2.92
CA GLY A 171 -8.56 -26.11 -2.22
C GLY A 171 -7.11 -26.09 -2.69
N LYS A 172 -6.68 -25.11 -3.51
CA LYS A 172 -5.30 -24.94 -3.96
C LYS A 172 -4.82 -23.54 -3.60
N GLN A 173 -3.53 -23.42 -3.22
CA GLN A 173 -2.87 -22.13 -3.02
C GLN A 173 -2.35 -21.63 -4.37
N TYR A 174 -2.83 -20.48 -4.82
CA TYR A 174 -2.42 -19.85 -6.08
C TYR A 174 -1.51 -18.65 -5.90
N GLY A 175 -1.61 -17.98 -4.76
CA GLY A 175 -0.80 -16.81 -4.50
C GLY A 175 -0.45 -16.66 -3.03
N VAL A 176 0.46 -15.73 -2.75
CA VAL A 176 0.84 -15.33 -1.41
C VAL A 176 0.69 -13.83 -1.27
N TYR A 177 -0.04 -13.39 -0.25
CA TYR A 177 -0.09 -11.98 0.10
C TYR A 177 1.25 -11.56 0.68
N VAL A 178 2.04 -10.84 -0.07
CA VAL A 178 3.36 -10.39 0.35
C VAL A 178 3.38 -8.98 0.90
N LYS A 179 2.33 -8.23 0.62
CA LYS A 179 2.11 -6.89 1.16
C LYS A 179 0.72 -6.84 1.77
N ALA A 180 0.62 -6.36 3.00
CA ALA A 180 -0.62 -6.00 3.67
C ALA A 180 -0.76 -4.47 3.70
N ALA A 181 -1.97 -3.98 3.90
CA ALA A 181 -2.25 -2.57 4.13
C ALA A 181 -3.25 -2.41 5.27
N ASN A 182 -3.04 -1.43 6.14
CA ASN A 182 -4.06 -0.93 7.05
C ASN A 182 -4.73 0.27 6.37
N LYS A 183 -5.94 0.07 5.85
CA LYS A 183 -6.72 1.08 5.13
C LYS A 183 -7.69 1.87 6.04
N SER A 184 -7.38 1.95 7.34
CA SER A 184 -8.20 2.68 8.33
C SER A 184 -7.40 3.75 9.03
N LEU A 185 -6.67 4.59 8.25
CA LEU A 185 -5.74 5.58 8.77
C LEU A 185 -6.00 6.97 8.20
N VAL A 186 -6.04 7.97 9.06
CA VAL A 186 -6.07 9.39 8.65
C VAL A 186 -4.71 10.00 8.94
N TRP A 187 -4.01 10.38 7.90
CA TRP A 187 -2.74 11.10 7.96
C TRP A 187 -2.99 12.60 8.04
N TYR A 188 -2.29 13.31 8.91
CA TYR A 188 -2.51 14.73 9.12
C TYR A 188 -1.23 15.55 9.20
N ASN A 189 -1.31 16.76 8.70
CA ASN A 189 -0.26 17.77 8.76
C ASN A 189 -0.31 18.45 10.14
N THR A 190 0.76 18.26 10.93
CA THR A 190 0.81 18.79 12.31
C THR A 190 0.78 20.31 12.35
N ALA A 191 1.40 20.98 11.39
CA ALA A 191 1.40 22.45 11.32
C ALA A 191 -0.01 23.01 11.06
N ALA A 192 -0.81 22.34 10.22
CA ALA A 192 -2.20 22.75 9.98
C ALA A 192 -3.06 22.58 11.24
N PHE A 193 -2.88 21.48 11.98
CA PHE A 193 -3.58 21.25 13.26
C PHE A 193 -3.17 22.28 14.31
N GLU A 194 -1.88 22.60 14.43
CA GLU A 194 -1.37 23.63 15.36
C GLU A 194 -1.92 25.01 15.00
N ALA A 195 -1.90 25.40 13.72
CA ALA A 195 -2.44 26.69 13.27
C ALA A 195 -3.94 26.83 13.55
N ALA A 196 -4.70 25.73 13.51
CA ALA A 196 -6.12 25.68 13.86
C ALA A 196 -6.38 25.52 15.37
N GLY A 197 -5.33 25.45 16.21
CA GLY A 197 -5.46 25.26 17.66
C GLY A 197 -5.94 23.87 18.09
N ILE A 198 -5.81 22.86 17.20
CA ILE A 198 -6.27 21.49 17.46
C ILE A 198 -5.16 20.70 18.13
N SER A 199 -5.38 20.31 19.37
CA SER A 199 -4.41 19.57 20.20
C SER A 199 -4.71 18.08 20.33
N LYS A 200 -5.88 17.61 19.88
CA LYS A 200 -6.31 16.22 19.97
C LYS A 200 -6.87 15.75 18.65
N THR A 201 -6.56 14.51 18.28
CA THR A 201 -7.13 13.87 17.09
C THR A 201 -8.57 13.41 17.35
N PRO A 202 -9.46 13.49 16.36
CA PRO A 202 -10.85 13.05 16.49
C PRO A 202 -10.92 11.51 16.65
N LYS A 203 -11.87 11.07 17.49
CA LYS A 203 -12.10 9.63 17.72
C LYS A 203 -13.43 9.15 17.16
N THR A 204 -14.39 10.05 16.99
CA THR A 204 -15.70 9.78 16.42
C THR A 204 -15.90 10.54 15.13
N TRP A 205 -16.87 10.10 14.32
CA TRP A 205 -17.20 10.78 13.07
C TRP A 205 -17.64 12.23 13.28
N ASP A 206 -18.43 12.49 14.33
CA ASP A 206 -18.86 13.85 14.68
C ASP A 206 -17.68 14.74 15.07
N ASP A 207 -16.73 14.21 15.87
CA ASP A 207 -15.49 14.93 16.18
C ASP A 207 -14.67 15.19 14.91
N PHE A 208 -14.64 14.24 13.98
CA PHE A 208 -13.95 14.40 12.70
C PHE A 208 -14.54 15.51 11.85
N LEU A 209 -15.89 15.55 11.71
CA LEU A 209 -16.56 16.61 10.98
C LEU A 209 -16.36 17.98 11.64
N SER A 210 -16.38 18.04 12.97
CA SER A 210 -16.10 19.27 13.73
C SER A 210 -14.65 19.73 13.55
N THR A 211 -13.71 18.78 13.58
CA THR A 211 -12.28 19.04 13.31
C THR A 211 -12.08 19.55 11.89
N ALA A 212 -12.73 18.91 10.90
CA ALA A 212 -12.67 19.34 9.51
C ALA A 212 -13.20 20.77 9.31
N GLN A 213 -14.30 21.12 9.98
CA GLN A 213 -14.82 22.48 9.93
C GLN A 213 -13.84 23.48 10.55
N THR A 214 -13.27 23.17 11.71
CA THR A 214 -12.27 24.03 12.39
C THR A 214 -11.04 24.27 11.51
N LEU A 215 -10.55 23.25 10.80
CA LEU A 215 -9.44 23.36 9.87
C LEU A 215 -9.77 24.25 8.66
N SER A 216 -10.96 24.09 8.09
CA SER A 216 -11.45 24.91 7.00
C SER A 216 -11.60 26.38 7.41
N ASP A 217 -12.17 26.65 8.59
CA ASP A 217 -12.33 28.00 9.14
C ASP A 217 -10.98 28.66 9.45
N ALA A 218 -9.95 27.87 9.75
CA ALA A 218 -8.56 28.33 9.90
C ALA A 218 -7.83 28.56 8.57
N GLY A 219 -8.46 28.29 7.43
CA GLY A 219 -7.94 28.55 6.09
C GLY A 219 -7.22 27.37 5.43
N SER A 220 -7.22 26.18 6.02
CA SER A 220 -6.70 24.96 5.42
C SER A 220 -7.86 24.08 4.93
N PRO A 221 -7.89 23.66 3.64
CA PRO A 221 -8.83 22.61 3.22
C PRO A 221 -8.69 21.41 4.15
N ALA A 222 -9.80 20.90 4.68
CA ALA A 222 -9.72 19.89 5.73
C ALA A 222 -9.16 18.56 5.21
N VAL A 223 -9.64 18.11 4.03
CA VAL A 223 -9.29 16.78 3.49
C VAL A 223 -8.90 16.88 2.02
N SER A 224 -7.81 16.23 1.64
CA SER A 224 -7.47 15.93 0.25
C SER A 224 -7.95 14.52 -0.10
N ILE A 225 -8.62 14.34 -1.24
CA ILE A 225 -9.20 13.09 -1.68
C ILE A 225 -8.69 12.73 -3.09
N GLY A 226 -8.12 11.54 -3.24
CA GLY A 226 -7.62 11.00 -4.51
C GLY A 226 -8.73 10.37 -5.37
N GLY A 227 -9.83 11.09 -5.62
CA GLY A 227 -11.05 10.53 -6.22
C GLY A 227 -10.93 10.14 -7.70
N ALA A 228 -9.87 10.56 -8.41
CA ALA A 228 -9.65 10.18 -9.81
C ALA A 228 -9.40 8.68 -9.97
N ASP A 229 -8.76 8.05 -9.00
CA ASP A 229 -8.40 6.63 -9.05
C ASP A 229 -9.61 5.69 -8.81
N GLY A 230 -10.63 6.18 -8.12
CA GLY A 230 -11.85 5.42 -7.82
C GLY A 230 -11.74 4.53 -6.60
N TRP A 231 -10.71 3.68 -6.50
CA TRP A 231 -10.51 2.77 -5.36
C TRP A 231 -10.36 3.49 -4.01
N THR A 232 -9.78 4.69 -3.99
CA THR A 232 -9.69 5.51 -2.78
C THR A 232 -11.06 5.86 -2.19
N LEU A 233 -12.08 5.92 -3.04
CA LEU A 233 -13.44 6.25 -2.62
C LEU A 233 -14.16 5.04 -2.00
N THR A 234 -13.81 3.81 -2.43
CA THR A 234 -14.34 2.59 -1.81
C THR A 234 -13.89 2.47 -0.38
N ASP A 235 -12.61 2.79 -0.10
CA ASP A 235 -12.04 2.77 1.25
C ASP A 235 -12.83 3.67 2.23
N TRP A 236 -13.26 4.87 1.80
CA TRP A 236 -14.13 5.75 2.60
C TRP A 236 -15.47 5.10 2.93
N PHE A 237 -16.14 4.54 1.92
CA PHE A 237 -17.43 3.88 2.11
C PHE A 237 -17.30 2.67 3.02
N GLU A 238 -16.31 1.83 2.79
CA GLU A 238 -16.09 0.58 3.50
C GLU A 238 -15.80 0.77 4.98
N ASN A 239 -14.96 1.77 5.35
CA ASN A 239 -14.69 2.07 6.74
C ASN A 239 -15.94 2.57 7.48
N ILE A 240 -16.72 3.46 6.85
CA ILE A 240 -17.99 3.92 7.40
C ILE A 240 -18.95 2.74 7.54
N TYR A 241 -19.10 1.94 6.48
CA TYR A 241 -20.03 0.82 6.46
C TYR A 241 -19.69 -0.24 7.50
N LEU A 242 -18.43 -0.64 7.59
CA LEU A 242 -17.96 -1.61 8.58
C LEU A 242 -18.19 -1.11 10.01
N SER A 243 -17.94 0.17 10.29
CA SER A 243 -18.15 0.77 11.61
C SER A 243 -19.64 0.84 11.99
N GLN A 244 -20.54 1.19 11.05
CA GLN A 244 -21.97 1.34 11.30
C GLN A 244 -22.75 0.02 11.26
N ALA A 245 -22.51 -0.78 10.22
CA ALA A 245 -23.30 -1.98 9.96
C ALA A 245 -22.73 -3.22 10.65
N GLY A 246 -21.45 -3.16 11.05
CA GLY A 246 -20.73 -4.25 11.68
C GLY A 246 -20.21 -5.32 10.69
N PRO A 247 -19.36 -6.23 11.19
CA PRO A 247 -18.63 -7.18 10.35
C PRO A 247 -19.53 -8.18 9.63
N GLU A 248 -20.63 -8.62 10.25
CA GLU A 248 -21.53 -9.59 9.62
C GLU A 248 -22.21 -9.02 8.36
N LYS A 249 -22.75 -7.81 8.43
CA LYS A 249 -23.36 -7.16 7.26
C LYS A 249 -22.32 -6.78 6.22
N TYR A 250 -21.11 -6.39 6.65
CA TYR A 250 -20.00 -6.15 5.75
C TYR A 250 -19.69 -7.39 4.91
N ASP A 251 -19.53 -8.56 5.55
CA ASP A 251 -19.26 -9.84 4.89
C ASP A 251 -20.41 -10.25 3.95
N GLN A 252 -21.67 -9.96 4.35
CA GLN A 252 -22.84 -10.24 3.52
C GLN A 252 -22.90 -9.33 2.27
N LEU A 253 -22.55 -8.05 2.40
CA LEU A 253 -22.49 -7.13 1.26
C LEU A 253 -21.33 -7.46 0.33
N ALA A 254 -20.14 -7.73 0.88
CA ALA A 254 -18.95 -8.13 0.14
C ALA A 254 -19.17 -9.39 -0.71
N THR A 255 -20.09 -10.26 -0.32
CA THR A 255 -20.45 -11.48 -1.06
C THR A 255 -21.80 -11.36 -1.80
N HIS A 256 -22.36 -10.17 -1.87
CA HIS A 256 -23.66 -9.86 -2.47
C HIS A 256 -24.82 -10.75 -1.94
N LYS A 257 -24.72 -11.22 -0.68
CA LYS A 257 -25.81 -11.93 0.02
C LYS A 257 -26.91 -10.96 0.45
N ILE A 258 -26.57 -9.72 0.70
CA ILE A 258 -27.51 -8.60 0.80
C ILE A 258 -27.27 -7.62 -0.36
N LYS A 259 -28.29 -6.86 -0.69
CA LYS A 259 -28.26 -5.95 -1.83
C LYS A 259 -27.65 -4.61 -1.47
N TRP A 260 -27.06 -3.95 -2.43
CA TRP A 260 -26.61 -2.54 -2.29
C TRP A 260 -27.79 -1.56 -2.04
N THR A 261 -29.03 -2.02 -2.23
CA THR A 261 -30.24 -1.27 -1.85
C THR A 261 -30.67 -1.52 -0.39
N ASP A 262 -29.92 -2.29 0.40
CA ASP A 262 -30.20 -2.50 1.83
C ASP A 262 -30.18 -1.15 2.60
N PRO A 263 -31.05 -0.99 3.62
CA PRO A 263 -31.09 0.22 4.45
C PRO A 263 -29.75 0.60 5.07
N SER A 264 -28.90 -0.40 5.43
CA SER A 264 -27.56 -0.13 6.00
C SER A 264 -26.63 0.58 5.02
N VAL A 265 -26.70 0.25 3.72
CA VAL A 265 -25.94 0.94 2.66
C VAL A 265 -26.40 2.38 2.51
N LYS A 266 -27.74 2.61 2.57
CA LYS A 266 -28.29 3.96 2.57
C LYS A 266 -27.75 4.80 3.72
N GLU A 267 -27.69 4.22 4.91
CA GLU A 267 -27.18 4.88 6.11
C GLU A 267 -25.71 5.28 5.93
N ALA A 268 -24.85 4.37 5.47
CA ALA A 268 -23.43 4.64 5.24
C ALA A 268 -23.21 5.73 4.17
N LEU A 269 -23.92 5.68 3.04
CA LEU A 269 -23.85 6.73 2.04
C LEU A 269 -24.34 8.08 2.58
N THR A 270 -25.38 8.08 3.43
CA THR A 270 -25.89 9.32 4.06
C THR A 270 -24.84 9.91 5.02
N THR A 271 -24.15 9.06 5.77
CA THR A 271 -23.04 9.49 6.65
C THR A 271 -21.89 10.06 5.83
N LEU A 272 -21.48 9.39 4.76
CA LEU A 272 -20.42 9.85 3.86
C LEU A 272 -20.77 11.20 3.21
N ALA A 273 -22.05 11.41 2.86
CA ALA A 273 -22.53 12.66 2.32
C ALA A 273 -22.41 13.87 3.29
N GLN A 274 -22.26 13.64 4.59
CA GLN A 274 -22.03 14.73 5.56
C GLN A 274 -20.68 15.41 5.30
N LEU A 275 -19.67 14.67 4.86
CA LEU A 275 -18.37 15.21 4.43
C LEU A 275 -18.40 15.59 2.95
N TRP A 276 -18.75 14.64 2.08
CA TRP A 276 -18.68 14.85 0.62
C TRP A 276 -19.67 15.88 0.09
N GLY A 277 -20.68 16.19 0.86
CA GLY A 277 -21.66 17.27 0.55
C GLY A 277 -21.13 18.69 0.75
N LYS A 278 -19.93 18.86 1.34
CA LYS A 278 -19.35 20.15 1.71
C LYS A 278 -18.08 20.43 0.91
N ASP A 279 -18.19 21.20 -0.18
CA ASP A 279 -17.05 21.53 -1.04
C ASP A 279 -15.93 22.29 -0.31
N ASP A 280 -16.26 23.08 0.67
CA ASP A 280 -15.38 23.90 1.50
C ASP A 280 -14.44 23.05 2.40
N LEU A 281 -14.82 21.83 2.72
CA LEU A 281 -13.97 20.90 3.49
C LEU A 281 -12.99 20.13 2.62
N ILE A 282 -13.16 20.10 1.30
CA ILE A 282 -12.39 19.27 0.38
C ILE A 282 -11.42 20.12 -0.42
N ALA A 283 -10.17 19.72 -0.52
CA ALA A 283 -9.17 20.42 -1.31
C ALA A 283 -9.58 20.48 -2.79
N GLY A 284 -9.79 21.69 -3.31
CA GLY A 284 -10.30 21.93 -4.66
C GLY A 284 -11.78 21.58 -4.85
N GLY A 285 -12.51 21.31 -3.76
CA GLY A 285 -13.90 20.86 -3.78
C GLY A 285 -14.05 19.47 -4.41
N ARG A 286 -15.27 18.97 -4.54
CA ARG A 286 -15.57 17.67 -5.18
C ARG A 286 -15.03 17.57 -6.61
N LYS A 287 -15.09 18.65 -7.37
CA LYS A 287 -14.56 18.68 -8.74
C LYS A 287 -13.03 18.48 -8.75
N GLY A 288 -12.31 19.14 -7.83
CA GLY A 288 -10.88 18.97 -7.68
C GLY A 288 -10.54 17.54 -7.25
N ALA A 289 -11.24 17.00 -6.25
CA ALA A 289 -11.06 15.64 -5.77
C ALA A 289 -11.22 14.59 -6.89
N LEU A 290 -12.24 14.71 -7.75
CA LEU A 290 -12.45 13.83 -8.91
C LEU A 290 -11.35 13.91 -9.97
N GLY A 291 -10.53 14.95 -9.97
CA GLY A 291 -9.36 15.12 -10.85
C GLY A 291 -8.02 14.87 -10.15
N THR A 292 -8.04 14.52 -8.88
CA THR A 292 -6.84 14.29 -8.06
C THR A 292 -6.58 12.80 -7.94
N GLU A 293 -5.38 12.34 -8.35
CA GLU A 293 -4.90 10.99 -8.14
C GLU A 293 -4.36 10.81 -6.72
N PHE A 294 -4.29 9.57 -6.23
CA PHE A 294 -3.82 9.25 -4.87
C PHE A 294 -2.47 9.89 -4.52
N PRO A 295 -1.37 9.75 -5.30
CA PRO A 295 -0.10 10.37 -4.93
C PRO A 295 -0.20 11.90 -4.84
N LYS A 296 -1.05 12.50 -5.67
CA LYS A 296 -1.30 13.95 -5.64
C LYS A 296 -2.06 14.37 -4.37
N SER A 297 -3.00 13.56 -3.88
CA SER A 297 -3.72 13.86 -2.64
C SER A 297 -2.76 13.89 -1.43
N VAL A 298 -1.77 13.00 -1.40
CA VAL A 298 -0.71 13.01 -0.37
C VAL A 298 0.14 14.27 -0.46
N THR A 299 0.63 14.63 -1.66
CA THR A 299 1.44 15.83 -1.83
C THR A 299 0.67 17.11 -1.55
N GLN A 300 -0.63 17.17 -1.84
CA GLN A 300 -1.50 18.29 -1.47
C GLN A 300 -1.63 18.45 0.05
N THR A 301 -1.45 17.39 0.82
CA THR A 301 -1.52 17.44 2.30
C THR A 301 -0.19 17.83 2.94
N PHE A 302 0.93 17.43 2.35
CA PHE A 302 2.24 17.59 2.99
C PHE A 302 3.20 18.52 2.24
N SER A 303 2.72 19.22 1.20
CA SER A 303 3.53 20.17 0.40
C SER A 303 2.69 21.38 -0.02
N GLY A 304 3.39 22.48 -0.40
CA GLY A 304 2.78 23.70 -0.92
C GLY A 304 2.53 24.77 0.13
N ASP A 305 2.02 25.92 -0.33
CA ASP A 305 1.85 27.13 0.50
C ASP A 305 0.55 27.08 1.33
N THR A 306 -0.45 26.33 0.87
CA THR A 306 -1.73 26.14 1.59
C THR A 306 -2.12 24.66 1.51
N PRO A 307 -1.43 23.81 2.30
CA PRO A 307 -1.69 22.39 2.26
C PRO A 307 -3.07 22.04 2.81
N ALA A 308 -3.66 20.98 2.31
CA ALA A 308 -4.77 20.32 3.00
C ALA A 308 -4.28 19.80 4.36
N ALA A 309 -5.19 19.73 5.32
CA ALA A 309 -4.82 19.33 6.67
C ALA A 309 -4.73 17.81 6.84
N MET A 310 -5.52 17.05 6.09
CA MET A 310 -5.61 15.58 6.20
C MET A 310 -5.70 14.92 4.83
N VAL A 311 -5.21 13.67 4.77
CA VAL A 311 -5.51 12.69 3.73
C VAL A 311 -5.85 11.36 4.40
N TYR A 312 -6.95 10.75 3.98
CA TYR A 312 -7.34 9.43 4.45
C TYR A 312 -6.90 8.39 3.44
N GLU A 313 -6.07 7.46 3.88
CA GLU A 313 -5.60 6.27 3.15
C GLU A 313 -4.74 5.38 4.05
N GLY A 314 -4.23 4.28 3.48
CA GLY A 314 -3.46 3.27 4.20
C GLY A 314 -2.05 3.69 4.64
N ASP A 315 -1.33 2.75 5.21
CA ASP A 315 0.06 2.91 5.67
C ASP A 315 1.04 3.24 4.55
N PHE A 316 0.72 2.85 3.31
CA PHE A 316 1.52 3.09 2.10
C PHE A 316 1.67 4.59 1.75
N VAL A 317 0.84 5.47 2.31
CA VAL A 317 1.00 6.94 2.24
C VAL A 317 2.42 7.37 2.64
N THR A 318 3.07 6.65 3.56
CA THR A 318 4.44 6.93 3.99
C THR A 318 5.47 6.87 2.85
N ALA A 319 5.24 6.06 1.82
CA ALA A 319 6.13 6.00 0.64
C ALA A 319 6.14 7.35 -0.09
N ASN A 320 4.95 7.90 -0.36
CA ASN A 320 4.81 9.20 -1.03
C ASN A 320 5.28 10.37 -0.15
N ILE A 321 4.96 10.36 1.16
CA ILE A 321 5.47 11.39 2.07
C ILE A 321 7.00 11.45 2.01
N ASN A 322 7.65 10.29 2.15
CA ASN A 322 9.11 10.20 2.20
C ASN A 322 9.81 10.56 0.89
N ALA A 323 9.20 10.30 -0.26
CA ALA A 323 9.82 10.51 -1.56
C ALA A 323 9.44 11.85 -2.20
N ASP A 324 8.17 12.27 -2.08
CA ASP A 324 7.60 13.36 -2.86
C ASP A 324 7.45 14.66 -2.05
N THR A 325 7.74 14.61 -0.73
CA THR A 325 7.59 15.77 0.16
C THR A 325 8.82 15.97 1.04
N LYS A 326 8.85 17.11 1.75
CA LYS A 326 9.87 17.38 2.78
C LYS A 326 9.41 17.02 4.19
N ALA A 327 8.15 16.61 4.34
CA ALA A 327 7.57 16.26 5.63
C ALA A 327 8.19 14.96 6.19
N LYS A 328 8.40 14.93 7.49
CA LYS A 328 8.95 13.78 8.20
C LYS A 328 7.82 13.01 8.88
N VAL A 329 7.70 11.73 8.55
CA VAL A 329 6.78 10.80 9.20
C VAL A 329 7.09 10.74 10.71
N GLY A 330 6.06 10.86 11.52
CA GLY A 330 6.15 10.92 12.99
C GLY A 330 6.36 12.31 13.58
N THR A 331 6.76 13.30 12.78
CA THR A 331 6.96 14.70 13.21
C THR A 331 5.98 15.64 12.53
N ASP A 332 6.15 15.83 11.22
CA ASP A 332 5.34 16.76 10.42
C ASP A 332 4.08 16.08 9.88
N ALA A 333 4.19 14.79 9.59
CA ALA A 333 3.10 13.91 9.18
C ALA A 333 2.85 12.87 10.27
N LYS A 334 1.70 12.94 10.91
CA LYS A 334 1.26 11.98 11.93
C LYS A 334 -0.03 11.30 11.48
N VAL A 335 -0.43 10.27 12.19
CA VAL A 335 -1.55 9.41 11.83
C VAL A 335 -2.44 9.16 13.04
N PHE A 336 -3.73 8.98 12.79
CA PHE A 336 -4.70 8.45 13.75
C PHE A 336 -5.64 7.46 13.06
N PRO A 337 -6.24 6.50 13.79
CA PRO A 337 -7.19 5.55 13.24
C PRO A 337 -8.40 6.27 12.62
N PHE A 338 -9.00 5.69 11.59
CA PHE A 338 -10.27 6.18 11.04
C PHE A 338 -11.31 6.31 12.16
N PRO A 339 -11.98 7.45 12.29
CA PRO A 339 -12.90 7.70 13.40
C PRO A 339 -14.08 6.74 13.42
N ALA A 340 -14.48 6.30 14.62
CA ALA A 340 -15.66 5.46 14.77
C ALA A 340 -16.92 6.18 14.31
N VAL A 341 -17.71 5.53 13.47
CA VAL A 341 -19.05 6.01 13.05
C VAL A 341 -20.15 5.40 13.91
N GLY A 342 -19.85 4.26 14.51
CA GLY A 342 -20.65 3.59 15.55
C GLY A 342 -19.85 3.45 16.83
N ASP A 343 -20.04 2.35 17.53
CA ASP A 343 -19.39 2.09 18.83
C ASP A 343 -17.91 1.74 18.69
N LYS A 344 -17.47 1.31 17.51
CA LYS A 344 -16.12 0.79 17.24
C LYS A 344 -15.51 1.43 16.00
N ALA A 345 -14.20 1.57 16.01
CA ALA A 345 -13.38 1.87 14.84
C ALA A 345 -12.70 0.56 14.37
N PRO A 346 -13.35 -0.24 13.52
CA PRO A 346 -12.76 -1.47 13.01
C PRO A 346 -11.69 -1.17 11.96
N VAL A 347 -10.93 -2.20 11.57
CA VAL A 347 -9.88 -2.08 10.57
C VAL A 347 -10.32 -2.72 9.26
N VAL A 348 -10.33 -1.93 8.18
CA VAL A 348 -10.33 -2.44 6.80
C VAL A 348 -8.88 -2.68 6.40
N SER A 349 -8.56 -3.86 5.94
CA SER A 349 -7.23 -4.26 5.48
C SER A 349 -7.26 -4.60 4.00
N GLY A 350 -6.25 -4.18 3.26
CA GLY A 350 -6.01 -4.61 1.90
C GLY A 350 -4.68 -5.34 1.78
N GLY A 351 -4.27 -5.63 0.57
CA GLY A 351 -2.97 -6.23 0.32
C GLY A 351 -2.78 -6.65 -1.12
N ASP A 352 -1.54 -7.00 -1.45
CA ASP A 352 -1.17 -7.43 -2.80
C ASP A 352 -0.68 -8.88 -2.80
N VAL A 353 -1.34 -9.72 -3.60
CA VAL A 353 -1.02 -11.14 -3.73
C VAL A 353 -0.11 -11.40 -4.93
N ALA A 354 1.05 -11.96 -4.68
CA ALA A 354 1.96 -12.43 -5.73
C ALA A 354 1.45 -13.76 -6.30
N VAL A 355 1.29 -13.84 -7.63
CA VAL A 355 0.84 -15.02 -8.36
C VAL A 355 1.80 -15.34 -9.53
N ALA A 356 2.03 -16.62 -9.80
CA ALA A 356 2.78 -17.07 -10.96
C ALA A 356 1.84 -17.31 -12.15
N LEU A 357 2.07 -16.63 -13.28
CA LEU A 357 1.31 -16.86 -14.51
C LEU A 357 2.00 -17.96 -15.37
N LYS A 358 3.32 -18.00 -15.33
CA LYS A 358 4.10 -19.06 -15.98
C LYS A 358 4.52 -20.12 -14.95
N GLY A 359 4.52 -21.37 -15.37
CA GLY A 359 4.92 -22.50 -14.53
C GLY A 359 6.42 -22.76 -14.46
N GLY A 360 7.25 -21.84 -14.98
CA GLY A 360 8.70 -22.00 -15.03
C GLY A 360 9.39 -21.89 -13.67
N GLU A 361 10.58 -22.47 -13.55
CA GLU A 361 11.39 -22.47 -12.33
C GLU A 361 11.64 -21.04 -11.80
N GLY A 362 11.94 -20.09 -12.71
CA GLY A 362 12.19 -18.69 -12.33
C GLY A 362 11.00 -18.02 -11.68
N ALA A 363 9.78 -18.21 -12.21
CA ALA A 363 8.57 -17.65 -11.62
C ALA A 363 8.30 -18.24 -10.22
N GLN A 364 8.42 -19.55 -10.06
CA GLN A 364 8.22 -20.22 -8.76
C GLN A 364 9.30 -19.83 -7.75
N ALA A 365 10.56 -19.70 -8.17
CA ALA A 365 11.65 -19.24 -7.33
C ALA A 365 11.44 -17.80 -6.84
N LEU A 366 10.93 -16.93 -7.72
CA LEU A 366 10.62 -15.55 -7.32
C LEU A 366 9.48 -15.50 -6.30
N VAL A 367 8.38 -16.26 -6.49
CA VAL A 367 7.29 -16.32 -5.51
C VAL A 367 7.80 -16.92 -4.19
N THR A 368 8.67 -17.95 -4.21
CA THR A 368 9.32 -18.51 -3.02
C THR A 368 10.14 -17.44 -2.27
N PHE A 369 10.94 -16.65 -2.99
CA PHE A 369 11.70 -15.56 -2.40
C PHE A 369 10.79 -14.50 -1.78
N LEU A 370 9.77 -14.07 -2.50
CA LEU A 370 8.82 -13.06 -2.02
C LEU A 370 8.04 -13.52 -0.77
N SER A 371 7.86 -14.83 -0.58
CA SER A 371 7.21 -15.41 0.60
C SER A 371 8.13 -15.50 1.83
N SER A 372 9.41 -15.18 1.69
CA SER A 372 10.41 -15.31 2.75
C SER A 372 10.46 -14.07 3.65
N THR A 373 11.04 -14.26 4.84
CA THR A 373 11.39 -13.15 5.75
C THR A 373 12.42 -12.21 5.12
N ASP A 374 13.37 -12.75 4.35
CA ASP A 374 14.41 -11.96 3.69
C ASP A 374 13.82 -10.87 2.78
N ALA A 375 12.87 -11.24 1.91
CA ALA A 375 12.21 -10.29 1.01
C ALA A 375 11.39 -9.25 1.79
N ALA A 376 10.65 -9.69 2.81
CA ALA A 376 9.85 -8.82 3.65
C ALA A 376 10.71 -7.79 4.40
N GLU A 377 11.84 -8.19 4.97
CA GLU A 377 12.75 -7.30 5.70
C GLU A 377 13.41 -6.26 4.80
N ILE A 378 13.81 -6.66 3.58
CA ILE A 378 14.36 -5.72 2.59
C ILE A 378 13.33 -4.64 2.25
N TRP A 379 12.07 -5.04 2.05
CA TRP A 379 11.01 -4.09 1.72
C TRP A 379 10.67 -3.20 2.90
N ALA A 380 10.50 -3.77 4.10
CA ALA A 380 10.19 -3.03 5.33
C ALA A 380 11.20 -1.91 5.63
N ALA A 381 12.48 -2.15 5.34
CA ALA A 381 13.54 -1.17 5.50
C ALA A 381 13.42 0.05 4.56
N GLN A 382 12.58 -0.01 3.51
CA GLN A 382 12.36 1.10 2.58
C GLN A 382 11.26 2.05 3.06
N GLY A 383 10.29 1.57 3.85
CA GLY A 383 9.08 2.30 4.25
C GLY A 383 7.93 2.16 3.25
N GLY A 384 6.72 2.53 3.67
CA GLY A 384 5.51 2.39 2.85
C GLY A 384 5.10 0.94 2.59
N TYR A 385 5.39 0.07 3.54
CA TYR A 385 5.17 -1.36 3.42
C TYR A 385 4.85 -1.99 4.77
N ILE A 386 3.83 -2.83 4.80
CA ILE A 386 3.53 -3.73 5.91
C ILE A 386 3.54 -5.17 5.41
N SER A 387 4.22 -6.03 6.15
CA SER A 387 4.30 -7.45 5.84
C SER A 387 3.23 -8.24 6.61
N PRO A 388 2.48 -9.13 5.94
CA PRO A 388 1.65 -10.12 6.62
C PRO A 388 2.46 -11.35 7.11
N ASN A 389 3.77 -11.36 6.87
CA ASN A 389 4.68 -12.41 7.32
C ASN A 389 4.91 -12.28 8.84
N LYS A 390 4.36 -13.21 9.62
CA LYS A 390 4.41 -13.21 11.09
C LYS A 390 5.80 -13.48 11.68
N GLU A 391 6.71 -14.02 10.87
CA GLU A 391 8.09 -14.36 11.28
C GLU A 391 9.06 -13.20 10.98
N MET A 392 8.59 -12.10 10.35
CA MET A 392 9.42 -10.94 10.06
C MET A 392 9.75 -10.17 11.34
N ASP A 393 11.02 -9.78 11.50
CA ASP A 393 11.44 -8.90 12.60
C ASP A 393 10.87 -7.48 12.41
N THR A 394 9.94 -7.10 13.29
CA THR A 394 9.32 -5.76 13.24
C THR A 394 10.29 -4.61 13.48
N ALA A 395 11.49 -4.88 14.02
CA ALA A 395 12.55 -3.88 14.16
C ALA A 395 13.12 -3.43 12.81
N LYS A 396 12.90 -4.19 11.75
CA LYS A 396 13.31 -3.85 10.36
C LYS A 396 12.48 -2.76 9.69
N TYR A 397 11.30 -2.44 10.23
CA TYR A 397 10.53 -1.31 9.69
C TYR A 397 11.32 0.00 9.82
N LYS A 398 11.28 0.79 8.75
CA LYS A 398 12.08 2.01 8.59
C LYS A 398 11.85 3.04 9.72
N ASP A 399 10.63 3.16 10.19
CA ASP A 399 10.24 4.15 11.19
C ASP A 399 9.28 3.54 12.24
N ALA A 400 9.16 4.23 13.39
CA ALA A 400 8.33 3.79 14.49
C ALA A 400 6.83 3.81 14.14
N VAL A 401 6.38 4.77 13.33
CA VAL A 401 4.97 4.91 12.95
C VAL A 401 4.53 3.70 12.13
N THR A 402 5.28 3.35 11.09
CA THR A 402 5.01 2.16 10.27
C THR A 402 5.06 0.89 11.11
N ARG A 403 6.01 0.78 12.05
CA ARG A 403 6.11 -0.35 12.98
C ARG A 403 4.87 -0.48 13.87
N ASP A 404 4.38 0.63 14.40
CA ASP A 404 3.22 0.62 15.30
C ASP A 404 1.93 0.30 14.52
N ILE A 405 1.78 0.80 13.30
CA ILE A 405 0.67 0.44 12.40
C ILE A 405 0.69 -1.06 12.08
N ALA A 406 1.86 -1.61 11.74
CA ALA A 406 2.03 -3.04 11.45
C ALA A 406 1.67 -3.91 12.67
N LYS A 407 2.12 -3.52 13.88
CA LYS A 407 1.76 -4.22 15.12
C LYS A 407 0.26 -4.15 15.38
N ALA A 408 -0.38 -3.02 15.15
CA ALA A 408 -1.82 -2.85 15.33
C ALA A 408 -2.60 -3.76 14.38
N LEU A 409 -2.19 -3.85 13.10
CA LEU A 409 -2.81 -4.74 12.12
C LEU A 409 -2.64 -6.22 12.51
N LEU A 410 -1.45 -6.62 12.94
CA LEU A 410 -1.20 -7.99 13.40
C LEU A 410 -1.98 -8.32 14.67
N ALA A 411 -2.13 -7.36 15.59
CA ALA A 411 -2.88 -7.52 16.83
C ALA A 411 -4.41 -7.56 16.61
N ALA A 412 -4.91 -7.00 15.51
CA ALA A 412 -6.34 -7.06 15.17
C ALA A 412 -6.81 -8.50 14.91
N GLY A 413 -5.88 -9.41 14.54
CA GLY A 413 -6.18 -10.84 14.38
C GLY A 413 -7.33 -11.05 13.40
N ASP A 414 -8.44 -11.61 13.86
CA ASP A 414 -9.64 -11.88 13.07
C ASP A 414 -10.68 -10.72 13.11
N ASP A 415 -10.37 -9.62 13.81
CA ASP A 415 -11.27 -8.47 13.93
C ASP A 415 -11.17 -7.51 12.74
N PHE A 416 -10.16 -7.63 11.88
CA PHE A 416 -10.12 -6.86 10.63
C PHE A 416 -11.06 -7.46 9.57
N ARG A 417 -11.46 -6.65 8.60
CA ARG A 417 -12.10 -7.12 7.36
C ARG A 417 -11.22 -6.76 6.17
N PHE A 418 -11.11 -7.71 5.24
CA PHE A 418 -10.45 -7.42 3.98
C PHE A 418 -11.33 -6.48 3.16
N ASP A 419 -10.71 -5.59 2.41
CA ASP A 419 -11.35 -4.64 1.50
C ASP A 419 -12.44 -5.31 0.67
N MET A 420 -13.64 -4.74 0.70
CA MET A 420 -14.83 -5.32 0.08
C MET A 420 -14.72 -5.28 -1.44
N SER A 421 -14.25 -4.16 -1.97
CA SER A 421 -14.09 -3.97 -3.41
C SER A 421 -13.04 -4.93 -3.98
N ASP A 422 -11.99 -5.22 -3.22
CA ASP A 422 -10.95 -6.18 -3.60
C ASP A 422 -11.43 -7.64 -3.55
N GLN A 423 -12.45 -7.95 -2.75
CA GLN A 423 -13.08 -9.28 -2.70
C GLN A 423 -14.10 -9.48 -3.82
N ALA A 424 -14.68 -8.41 -4.34
CA ALA A 424 -15.72 -8.45 -5.36
C ALA A 424 -15.20 -8.96 -6.72
N PRO A 425 -16.08 -9.45 -7.61
CA PRO A 425 -15.72 -9.71 -9.00
C PRO A 425 -15.07 -8.47 -9.63
N ALA A 426 -14.03 -8.66 -10.45
CA ALA A 426 -13.27 -7.57 -11.06
C ALA A 426 -14.14 -6.53 -11.80
N ALA A 427 -15.24 -6.99 -12.41
CA ALA A 427 -16.19 -6.12 -13.11
C ALA A 427 -16.98 -5.17 -12.17
N PHE A 428 -16.97 -5.42 -10.85
CA PHE A 428 -17.59 -4.56 -9.86
C PHE A 428 -16.56 -3.78 -9.02
N GLY A 429 -15.64 -4.49 -8.37
CA GLY A 429 -14.73 -3.89 -7.39
C GLY A 429 -13.30 -3.63 -7.87
N GLY A 430 -12.90 -4.04 -9.09
CA GLY A 430 -11.50 -4.00 -9.52
C GLY A 430 -11.26 -3.47 -10.93
N THR A 431 -12.18 -2.68 -11.50
CA THR A 431 -12.04 -2.15 -12.86
C THR A 431 -12.38 -0.65 -12.91
N GLN A 432 -11.40 0.13 -13.34
CA GLN A 432 -11.56 1.58 -13.46
C GLN A 432 -12.72 1.96 -14.40
N GLY A 433 -13.54 2.92 -13.96
CA GLY A 433 -14.62 3.48 -14.74
C GLY A 433 -15.91 2.65 -14.79
N VAL A 434 -15.99 1.57 -14.00
CA VAL A 434 -17.22 0.75 -13.87
C VAL A 434 -17.45 0.34 -12.40
N GLY A 435 -18.60 -0.27 -12.12
CA GLY A 435 -18.93 -0.88 -10.84
C GLY A 435 -18.87 0.11 -9.68
N GLU A 436 -18.30 -0.35 -8.56
CA GLU A 436 -18.24 0.40 -7.31
C GLU A 436 -17.40 1.67 -7.43
N TRP A 437 -16.24 1.61 -8.08
CA TRP A 437 -15.37 2.77 -8.27
C TRP A 437 -16.09 3.89 -9.00
N LYS A 438 -16.77 3.57 -10.10
CA LYS A 438 -17.55 4.56 -10.87
C LYS A 438 -18.75 5.04 -10.09
N GLY A 439 -19.47 4.15 -9.43
CA GLY A 439 -20.64 4.49 -8.62
C GLY A 439 -20.31 5.48 -7.50
N LEU A 440 -19.18 5.30 -6.81
CA LEU A 440 -18.74 6.22 -5.77
C LEU A 440 -18.15 7.53 -6.33
N GLN A 441 -17.50 7.51 -7.51
CA GLN A 441 -17.15 8.75 -8.21
C GLN A 441 -18.39 9.58 -8.60
N ASP A 442 -19.43 8.94 -9.07
CA ASP A 442 -20.70 9.62 -9.38
C ASP A 442 -21.39 10.10 -8.10
N PHE A 443 -21.28 9.36 -7.00
CA PHE A 443 -21.77 9.80 -5.69
C PHE A 443 -20.99 11.00 -5.17
N LEU A 444 -19.67 11.00 -5.24
CA LEU A 444 -18.86 12.17 -4.85
C LEU A 444 -19.25 13.40 -5.68
N LYS A 445 -19.56 13.23 -6.96
CA LYS A 445 -20.06 14.31 -7.82
C LYS A 445 -21.41 14.84 -7.36
N ASN A 446 -22.32 13.97 -6.90
CA ASN A 446 -23.65 14.33 -6.41
C ASN A 446 -24.05 13.58 -5.13
N PRO A 447 -23.52 13.94 -3.94
CA PRO A 447 -23.78 13.22 -2.69
C PRO A 447 -25.24 13.29 -2.19
N LYS A 448 -26.08 14.08 -2.85
CA LYS A 448 -27.52 14.17 -2.52
C LYS A 448 -28.33 13.01 -3.10
N ASP A 449 -27.82 12.32 -4.11
CA ASP A 449 -28.54 11.22 -4.79
C ASP A 449 -28.18 9.84 -4.20
N VAL A 450 -28.39 9.67 -2.90
CA VAL A 450 -28.14 8.39 -2.20
C VAL A 450 -28.96 7.26 -2.83
N ALA A 451 -30.25 7.48 -3.12
CA ALA A 451 -31.12 6.45 -3.67
C ALA A 451 -30.75 6.06 -5.11
N GLY A 452 -30.31 7.01 -5.93
CA GLY A 452 -29.81 6.75 -7.28
C GLY A 452 -28.52 5.95 -7.24
N THR A 453 -27.61 6.33 -6.37
CA THR A 453 -26.33 5.61 -6.14
C THR A 453 -26.57 4.17 -5.72
N GLN A 454 -27.46 3.92 -4.74
CA GLN A 454 -27.80 2.54 -4.32
C GLN A 454 -28.31 1.69 -5.47
N ARG A 455 -29.23 2.23 -6.29
CA ARG A 455 -29.77 1.50 -7.46
C ARG A 455 -28.72 1.20 -8.51
N GLN A 456 -27.80 2.14 -8.76
CA GLN A 456 -26.73 1.95 -9.72
C GLN A 456 -25.76 0.88 -9.23
N LEU A 457 -25.28 0.98 -7.98
CA LEU A 457 -24.41 -0.01 -7.37
C LEU A 457 -25.04 -1.41 -7.36
N GLU A 458 -26.32 -1.53 -7.02
CA GLU A 458 -27.02 -2.82 -7.07
C GLU A 458 -27.10 -3.38 -8.48
N ALA A 459 -27.39 -2.56 -9.49
CA ALA A 459 -27.47 -3.01 -10.87
C ALA A 459 -26.13 -3.55 -11.37
N ASP A 460 -25.04 -2.87 -11.04
CA ASP A 460 -23.67 -3.27 -11.42
C ASP A 460 -23.23 -4.52 -10.64
N ALA A 461 -23.47 -4.58 -9.33
CA ALA A 461 -23.19 -5.75 -8.50
C ALA A 461 -23.94 -6.97 -8.96
N ALA A 462 -25.27 -6.88 -9.14
CA ALA A 462 -26.10 -7.99 -9.59
C ALA A 462 -25.65 -8.57 -10.94
N LYS A 463 -25.13 -7.72 -11.84
CA LYS A 463 -24.56 -8.15 -13.12
C LYS A 463 -23.21 -8.85 -12.92
N ALA A 464 -22.32 -8.27 -12.11
CA ALA A 464 -20.96 -8.79 -11.91
C ALA A 464 -20.96 -10.13 -11.18
N TYR A 465 -21.75 -10.26 -10.10
CA TYR A 465 -21.82 -11.49 -9.30
C TYR A 465 -22.57 -12.65 -9.98
N LYS A 466 -23.32 -12.41 -11.06
CA LYS A 466 -23.90 -13.49 -11.89
C LYS A 466 -22.89 -14.09 -12.86
N ASN A 467 -21.86 -13.33 -13.22
CA ASN A 467 -20.91 -13.67 -14.27
C ASN A 467 -19.50 -13.95 -13.72
N GLY A 468 -19.32 -13.86 -12.39
CA GLY A 468 -18.04 -14.02 -11.68
C GLY A 468 -17.87 -15.36 -10.96
#